data_891f842357a2fabdfdb73109ccdbe306
#
_entry.id   891f842357a2fabdfdb73109ccdbe306
#
_cell.length_a   1.000
_cell.length_b   1.000
_cell.length_c   1.000
_cell.angle_alpha   90.00
_cell.angle_beta   90.00
_cell.angle_gamma   90.00
#
_symmetry.space_group_name_H-M   'P 1'
#
loop_
_entity.id
_entity.type
_entity.pdbx_description
1 polymer ?
#
loop_
_entity_poly.entity_id
_entity_poly.type
_entity_poly.pdbx_seq_one_letter_code
_entity_poly.pdbx_strand_id
1 'polypeptide(L)'
;MESDRHLWQLEPWMPGVADFRQSPSEVRLSAIMRLLARVHRVASRYEATAVGREWFRTDRSQSSPALGERITMIDQWTQQRIDHAVTAIQRDCSQPMRDTALEMLGWYRQSHGRVRAELAGLTQQLVPIHPCMRDVWHDHVLFTGDDVTGLIDPAATRTDTVATDLSRLLGSLIGDVFDPRWVHALDVYNQTRPLSISEHQLIRVLHLSGVLLSGMTWIERRLRGSLTDEMLPRVLDRLQGICECWRSCQQV
;
A
#
# COMPACT_ATOMS: atom_id res chain seq x y z
N MET A 1 -3.44 19.22 19.62
CA MET A 1 -3.14 19.69 21.00
C MET A 1 -1.74 19.24 21.35
N GLU A 2 -0.93 20.11 21.91
CA GLU A 2 0.41 19.81 22.38
C GLU A 2 0.40 19.77 23.91
N SER A 3 0.87 18.70 24.53
CA SER A 3 1.04 18.56 25.97
C SER A 3 2.26 17.71 26.23
N ASP A 4 3.11 18.12 27.18
CA ASP A 4 4.30 17.39 27.64
C ASP A 4 5.28 16.97 26.50
N ARG A 5 5.45 17.81 25.49
CA ARG A 5 6.24 17.56 24.27
C ARG A 5 5.70 16.44 23.37
N HIS A 6 4.44 16.03 23.55
CA HIS A 6 3.76 15.09 22.68
C HIS A 6 2.68 15.77 21.87
N LEU A 7 2.51 15.34 20.61
CA LEU A 7 1.39 15.72 19.77
C LEU A 7 0.26 14.71 20.00
N TRP A 8 -0.90 15.22 20.36
CA TRP A 8 -2.10 14.41 20.60
C TRP A 8 -3.09 14.65 19.45
N GLN A 9 -3.61 13.56 18.89
CA GLN A 9 -4.70 13.56 17.93
C GLN A 9 -5.92 12.90 18.57
N LEU A 10 -7.08 13.54 18.48
CA LEU A 10 -8.34 12.98 18.89
C LEU A 10 -9.15 12.64 17.64
N GLU A 11 -9.54 11.37 17.51
CA GLU A 11 -10.37 10.88 16.43
C GLU A 11 -11.69 10.35 16.98
N PRO A 12 -12.81 10.48 16.24
CA PRO A 12 -14.07 9.86 16.64
C PRO A 12 -13.92 8.35 16.56
N TRP A 13 -14.56 7.64 17.49
CA TRP A 13 -14.71 6.20 17.39
C TRP A 13 -15.69 5.89 16.24
N MET A 14 -15.16 5.30 15.16
CA MET A 14 -15.97 4.98 13.99
C MET A 14 -16.71 3.65 14.20
N PRO A 15 -18.02 3.58 13.88
CA PRO A 15 -18.79 2.33 13.97
C PRO A 15 -18.39 1.35 12.88
N GLY A 16 -18.65 0.05 13.12
CA GLY A 16 -18.43 -1.01 12.14
C GLY A 16 -17.25 -1.91 12.47
N VAL A 17 -17.03 -2.89 11.60
CA VAL A 17 -16.00 -3.93 11.73
C VAL A 17 -15.20 -4.04 10.43
N ALA A 18 -13.89 -4.26 10.54
CA ALA A 18 -13.01 -4.47 9.41
C ALA A 18 -13.01 -5.95 8.99
N ASP A 19 -14.08 -6.41 8.39
CA ASP A 19 -14.35 -7.83 8.09
C ASP A 19 -14.51 -8.14 6.59
N PHE A 20 -13.99 -7.28 5.70
CA PHE A 20 -14.12 -7.51 4.25
C PHE A 20 -13.57 -8.87 3.81
N ARG A 21 -12.44 -9.30 4.36
CA ARG A 21 -11.83 -10.60 4.00
C ARG A 21 -12.66 -11.80 4.43
N GLN A 22 -13.39 -11.70 5.54
CA GLN A 22 -14.27 -12.72 6.06
C GLN A 22 -15.61 -12.77 5.30
N SER A 23 -16.05 -11.62 4.79
CA SER A 23 -17.31 -11.49 4.05
C SER A 23 -17.13 -10.60 2.80
N PRO A 24 -16.31 -11.04 1.82
CA PRO A 24 -16.13 -10.27 0.59
C PRO A 24 -17.39 -10.31 -0.26
N SER A 25 -17.81 -9.14 -0.78
CA SER A 25 -18.90 -9.05 -1.75
C SER A 25 -18.64 -7.94 -2.74
N GLU A 26 -19.27 -8.03 -3.91
CA GLU A 26 -19.20 -6.99 -4.95
C GLU A 26 -19.88 -5.69 -4.48
N VAL A 27 -20.96 -5.82 -3.69
CA VAL A 27 -21.66 -4.66 -3.11
C VAL A 27 -20.74 -3.89 -2.17
N ARG A 28 -20.07 -4.58 -1.25
CA ARG A 28 -19.11 -4.00 -0.31
C ARG A 28 -17.89 -3.41 -1.03
N LEU A 29 -17.34 -4.11 -2.02
CA LEU A 29 -16.26 -3.60 -2.86
C LEU A 29 -16.68 -2.31 -3.56
N SER A 30 -17.87 -2.28 -4.14
CA SER A 30 -18.42 -1.09 -4.80
C SER A 30 -18.62 0.07 -3.81
N ALA A 31 -19.07 -0.22 -2.57
CA ALA A 31 -19.24 0.79 -1.53
C ALA A 31 -17.90 1.44 -1.14
N ILE A 32 -16.84 0.64 -0.96
CA ILE A 32 -15.47 1.14 -0.70
C ILE A 32 -15.00 2.05 -1.84
N MET A 33 -15.14 1.59 -3.08
CA MET A 33 -14.61 2.33 -4.24
C MET A 33 -15.33 3.66 -4.44
N ARG A 34 -16.66 3.71 -4.22
CA ARG A 34 -17.42 4.98 -4.24
C ARG A 34 -16.98 5.92 -3.13
N LEU A 35 -16.75 5.39 -1.91
CA LEU A 35 -16.26 6.20 -0.80
C LEU A 35 -14.89 6.79 -1.11
N LEU A 36 -13.92 5.95 -1.50
CA LEU A 36 -12.56 6.40 -1.79
C LEU A 36 -12.53 7.43 -2.93
N ALA A 37 -13.34 7.23 -3.99
CA ALA A 37 -13.46 8.20 -5.08
C ALA A 37 -14.01 9.56 -4.58
N ARG A 38 -14.98 9.56 -3.65
CA ARG A 38 -15.49 10.79 -3.01
C ARG A 38 -14.42 11.47 -2.15
N VAL A 39 -13.68 10.70 -1.35
CA VAL A 39 -12.57 11.21 -0.53
C VAL A 39 -11.55 11.90 -1.43
N HIS A 40 -11.08 11.25 -2.49
CA HIS A 40 -10.11 11.82 -3.41
C HIS A 40 -10.65 13.04 -4.15
N ARG A 41 -11.92 13.05 -4.52
CA ARG A 41 -12.55 14.23 -5.16
C ARG A 41 -12.61 15.43 -4.21
N VAL A 42 -12.82 15.22 -2.91
CA VAL A 42 -12.77 16.28 -1.91
C VAL A 42 -11.32 16.72 -1.69
N ALA A 43 -10.40 15.76 -1.49
CA ALA A 43 -8.99 16.04 -1.26
C ALA A 43 -8.31 16.78 -2.43
N SER A 44 -8.76 16.55 -3.67
CA SER A 44 -8.25 17.29 -4.84
C SER A 44 -8.60 18.77 -4.87
N ARG A 45 -9.46 19.23 -3.97
CA ARG A 45 -9.83 20.65 -3.78
C ARG A 45 -9.20 21.26 -2.53
N TYR A 46 -8.30 20.51 -1.88
CA TYR A 46 -7.64 21.00 -0.67
C TYR A 46 -6.79 22.22 -0.98
N GLU A 47 -7.04 23.28 -0.23
CA GLU A 47 -6.25 24.52 -0.27
C GLU A 47 -5.43 24.61 1.02
N ALA A 48 -4.12 24.49 0.87
CA ALA A 48 -3.22 24.51 2.01
C ALA A 48 -3.10 25.93 2.59
N THR A 49 -3.24 26.05 3.90
CA THR A 49 -2.80 27.25 4.63
C THR A 49 -1.29 27.41 4.55
N ALA A 50 -0.75 28.59 4.92
CA ALA A 50 0.70 28.82 4.90
C ALA A 50 1.48 27.75 5.69
N VAL A 51 1.00 27.36 6.86
CA VAL A 51 1.59 26.29 7.69
C VAL A 51 1.30 24.90 7.09
N GLY A 52 0.11 24.70 6.58
CA GLY A 52 -0.29 23.41 5.99
C GLY A 52 0.49 23.01 4.73
N ARG A 53 1.11 23.98 4.02
CA ARG A 53 1.90 23.70 2.80
C ARG A 53 3.16 22.88 3.05
N GLU A 54 3.67 22.86 4.25
CA GLU A 54 4.78 21.98 4.64
C GLU A 54 4.38 20.51 4.65
N TRP A 55 3.09 20.21 4.86
CA TRP A 55 2.56 18.87 5.00
C TRP A 55 1.80 18.38 3.77
N PHE A 56 0.93 19.26 3.23
CA PHE A 56 0.03 18.91 2.14
C PHE A 56 -0.02 20.02 1.09
N ARG A 57 -0.10 19.59 -0.15
CA ARG A 57 -0.33 20.47 -1.30
C ARG A 57 -1.24 19.78 -2.31
N THR A 58 -1.80 20.58 -3.19
CA THR A 58 -2.55 20.13 -4.37
C THR A 58 -1.89 20.70 -5.61
N ASP A 59 -1.60 19.88 -6.59
CA ASP A 59 -1.07 20.28 -7.89
C ASP A 59 -1.72 19.42 -8.97
N ARG A 60 -1.93 19.99 -10.15
CA ARG A 60 -2.59 19.30 -11.26
C ARG A 60 -1.64 18.47 -12.13
N SER A 61 -0.34 18.70 -12.01
CA SER A 61 0.63 18.15 -12.96
C SER A 61 2.02 17.99 -12.32
N GLN A 62 2.20 16.93 -11.56
CA GLN A 62 3.45 16.59 -10.89
C GLN A 62 3.77 15.11 -11.02
N SER A 63 5.05 14.75 -10.93
CA SER A 63 5.44 13.36 -10.74
C SER A 63 4.98 12.84 -9.38
N SER A 64 4.56 11.58 -9.31
CA SER A 64 4.19 10.93 -8.05
C SER A 64 5.41 10.82 -7.12
N PRO A 65 5.37 11.38 -5.90
CA PRO A 65 6.44 11.22 -4.90
C PRO A 65 6.74 9.77 -4.58
N ALA A 66 5.72 8.90 -4.57
CA ALA A 66 5.88 7.47 -4.27
C ALA A 66 6.83 6.75 -5.23
N LEU A 67 6.98 7.20 -6.48
CA LEU A 67 7.92 6.59 -7.43
C LEU A 67 9.37 6.72 -6.92
N GLY A 68 9.80 7.94 -6.58
CA GLY A 68 11.14 8.20 -6.08
C GLY A 68 11.41 7.52 -4.74
N GLU A 69 10.42 7.54 -3.83
CA GLU A 69 10.52 6.86 -2.54
C GLU A 69 10.73 5.35 -2.71
N ARG A 70 9.96 4.70 -3.59
CA ARG A 70 10.08 3.25 -3.83
C ARG A 70 11.38 2.87 -4.54
N ILE A 71 11.84 3.68 -5.49
CA ILE A 71 13.17 3.50 -6.11
C ILE A 71 14.24 3.55 -5.02
N THR A 72 14.19 4.55 -4.13
CA THR A 72 15.13 4.68 -3.01
C THR A 72 15.06 3.47 -2.08
N MET A 73 13.86 2.99 -1.74
CA MET A 73 13.70 1.78 -0.92
C MET A 73 14.30 0.54 -1.59
N ILE A 74 14.13 0.38 -2.90
CA ILE A 74 14.75 -0.71 -3.66
C ILE A 74 16.28 -0.56 -3.62
N ASP A 75 16.81 0.62 -3.89
CA ASP A 75 18.26 0.85 -3.92
C ASP A 75 18.95 0.65 -2.57
N GLN A 76 18.22 0.79 -1.46
CA GLN A 76 18.72 0.49 -0.11
C GLN A 76 18.99 -1.00 0.14
N TRP A 77 18.37 -1.89 -0.63
CA TRP A 77 18.60 -3.33 -0.54
C TRP A 77 19.73 -3.77 -1.48
N THR A 78 20.97 -3.37 -1.13
CA THR A 78 22.17 -3.78 -1.86
C THR A 78 22.40 -5.29 -1.77
N GLN A 79 23.21 -5.84 -2.68
CA GLN A 79 23.58 -7.26 -2.66
C GLN A 79 24.15 -7.68 -1.30
N GLN A 80 25.03 -6.86 -0.73
CA GLN A 80 25.62 -7.12 0.60
C GLN A 80 24.56 -7.20 1.70
N ARG A 81 23.55 -6.30 1.67
CA ARG A 81 22.45 -6.30 2.64
C ARG A 81 21.58 -7.53 2.49
N ILE A 82 21.31 -7.96 1.26
CA ILE A 82 20.56 -9.18 0.98
C ILE A 82 21.32 -10.41 1.48
N ASP A 83 22.62 -10.52 1.25
CA ASP A 83 23.44 -11.65 1.70
C ASP A 83 23.51 -11.71 3.24
N HIS A 84 23.63 -10.55 3.88
CA HIS A 84 23.54 -10.46 5.34
C HIS A 84 22.16 -10.92 5.84
N ALA A 85 21.08 -10.49 5.20
CA ALA A 85 19.72 -10.88 5.56
C ALA A 85 19.53 -12.40 5.42
N VAL A 86 20.00 -13.02 4.34
CA VAL A 86 19.95 -14.47 4.12
C VAL A 86 20.65 -15.20 5.27
N THR A 87 21.87 -14.79 5.60
CA THR A 87 22.67 -15.42 6.67
C THR A 87 21.96 -15.32 8.03
N ALA A 88 21.45 -14.13 8.36
CA ALA A 88 20.75 -13.89 9.61
C ALA A 88 19.44 -14.69 9.71
N ILE A 89 18.64 -14.73 8.63
CA ILE A 89 17.38 -15.50 8.57
C ILE A 89 17.68 -17.00 8.72
N GLN A 90 18.71 -17.52 8.09
CA GLN A 90 19.11 -18.93 8.20
C GLN A 90 19.50 -19.31 9.63
N ARG A 91 20.18 -18.40 10.33
CA ARG A 91 20.68 -18.64 11.69
C ARG A 91 19.56 -18.45 12.75
N ASP A 92 18.78 -17.38 12.64
CA ASP A 92 17.97 -16.86 13.76
C ASP A 92 16.45 -17.09 13.60
N CYS A 93 16.00 -17.66 12.46
CA CYS A 93 14.58 -17.94 12.24
C CYS A 93 14.29 -19.44 12.28
N SER A 94 13.19 -19.80 12.95
CA SER A 94 12.60 -21.13 12.87
C SER A 94 11.80 -21.29 11.56
N GLN A 95 11.55 -22.54 11.16
CA GLN A 95 10.52 -22.83 10.17
C GLN A 95 9.13 -22.54 10.77
N PRO A 96 8.14 -22.05 9.99
CA PRO A 96 8.14 -21.74 8.55
C PRO A 96 8.62 -20.33 8.19
N MET A 97 8.94 -19.48 9.18
CA MET A 97 9.36 -18.09 8.93
C MET A 97 10.62 -18.03 8.06
N ARG A 98 11.57 -18.92 8.30
CA ARG A 98 12.80 -19.02 7.51
C ARG A 98 12.51 -19.25 6.04
N ASP A 99 11.69 -20.25 5.73
CA ASP A 99 11.42 -20.67 4.36
C ASP A 99 10.70 -19.56 3.59
N THR A 100 9.68 -18.94 4.20
CA THR A 100 8.95 -17.82 3.61
C THR A 100 9.86 -16.61 3.37
N ALA A 101 10.71 -16.25 4.34
CA ALA A 101 11.62 -15.12 4.21
C ALA A 101 12.69 -15.35 3.13
N LEU A 102 13.24 -16.57 3.03
CA LEU A 102 14.21 -16.93 1.99
C LEU A 102 13.57 -16.92 0.59
N GLU A 103 12.33 -17.38 0.45
CA GLU A 103 11.57 -17.31 -0.79
C GLU A 103 11.40 -15.84 -1.23
N MET A 104 11.00 -14.95 -0.32
CA MET A 104 10.86 -13.51 -0.60
C MET A 104 12.19 -12.85 -1.01
N LEU A 105 13.29 -13.17 -0.34
CA LEU A 105 14.62 -12.68 -0.72
C LEU A 105 15.04 -13.17 -2.10
N GLY A 106 14.69 -14.42 -2.45
CA GLY A 106 14.91 -14.97 -3.78
C GLY A 106 14.15 -14.19 -4.85
N TRP A 107 12.89 -13.91 -4.65
CA TRP A 107 12.09 -13.10 -5.59
C TRP A 107 12.61 -11.68 -5.71
N TYR A 108 13.00 -11.08 -4.60
CA TYR A 108 13.58 -9.76 -4.61
C TYR A 108 14.82 -9.69 -5.49
N ARG A 109 15.76 -10.64 -5.33
CA ARG A 109 16.97 -10.75 -6.16
C ARG A 109 16.66 -10.84 -7.66
N GLN A 110 15.63 -11.61 -8.01
CA GLN A 110 15.26 -11.84 -9.41
C GLN A 110 14.56 -10.64 -10.05
N SER A 111 13.82 -9.85 -9.25
CA SER A 111 12.81 -8.94 -9.80
C SER A 111 13.06 -7.46 -9.50
N HIS A 112 13.89 -7.12 -8.50
CA HIS A 112 14.08 -5.72 -8.08
C HIS A 112 14.56 -4.82 -9.22
N GLY A 113 15.45 -5.31 -10.08
CA GLY A 113 15.96 -4.54 -11.22
C GLY A 113 14.88 -4.19 -12.23
N ARG A 114 13.99 -5.16 -12.58
CA ARG A 114 12.84 -4.94 -13.46
C ARG A 114 11.86 -3.95 -12.82
N VAL A 115 11.46 -4.19 -11.59
CA VAL A 115 10.50 -3.32 -10.88
C VAL A 115 11.04 -1.89 -10.74
N ARG A 116 12.32 -1.75 -10.44
CA ARG A 116 12.99 -0.45 -10.40
C ARG A 116 12.97 0.26 -11.76
N ALA A 117 13.22 -0.45 -12.85
CA ALA A 117 13.19 0.10 -14.19
C ALA A 117 11.77 0.56 -14.60
N GLU A 118 10.74 -0.23 -14.27
CA GLU A 118 9.35 0.14 -14.50
C GLU A 118 8.96 1.42 -13.72
N LEU A 119 9.35 1.53 -12.43
CA LEU A 119 9.15 2.76 -11.65
C LEU A 119 9.89 3.96 -12.28
N ALA A 120 11.16 3.78 -12.65
CA ALA A 120 11.96 4.84 -13.25
C ALA A 120 11.38 5.33 -14.59
N GLY A 121 10.82 4.42 -15.40
CA GLY A 121 10.17 4.76 -16.66
C GLY A 121 8.94 5.68 -16.50
N LEU A 122 8.35 5.74 -15.32
CA LEU A 122 7.15 6.55 -15.03
C LEU A 122 7.46 7.87 -14.30
N THR A 123 8.71 8.14 -13.92
CA THR A 123 9.07 9.32 -13.12
C THR A 123 8.82 10.65 -13.83
N GLN A 124 8.74 10.66 -15.15
CA GLN A 124 8.42 11.83 -15.96
C GLN A 124 6.92 11.97 -16.26
N GLN A 125 6.10 11.00 -15.86
CA GLN A 125 4.66 11.11 -16.02
C GLN A 125 4.08 12.10 -15.00
N LEU A 126 3.34 13.05 -15.51
CA LEU A 126 2.69 14.08 -14.70
C LEU A 126 1.24 13.69 -14.45
N VAL A 127 0.84 13.71 -13.19
CA VAL A 127 -0.51 13.38 -12.71
C VAL A 127 -0.95 14.39 -11.65
N PRO A 128 -2.26 14.51 -11.39
CA PRO A 128 -2.72 15.26 -10.24
C PRO A 128 -2.22 14.64 -8.93
N ILE A 129 -1.73 15.48 -8.03
CA ILE A 129 -1.35 15.12 -6.67
C ILE A 129 -2.16 15.94 -5.66
N HIS A 130 -2.53 15.33 -4.56
CA HIS A 130 -3.25 15.93 -3.45
C HIS A 130 -3.08 15.08 -2.19
N PRO A 131 -3.61 15.46 -1.02
CA PRO A 131 -3.55 14.58 0.16
C PRO A 131 -4.17 13.21 -0.16
N CYS A 132 -3.40 12.14 0.06
CA CYS A 132 -3.78 10.73 -0.09
C CYS A 132 -3.43 10.00 1.21
N MET A 133 -4.19 8.98 1.58
CA MET A 133 -3.96 8.22 2.82
C MET A 133 -2.66 7.41 2.79
N ARG A 134 -2.26 6.92 1.63
CA ARG A 134 -1.04 6.15 1.32
C ARG A 134 -0.91 4.80 2.01
N ASP A 135 -1.57 4.58 3.12
CA ASP A 135 -1.63 3.27 3.81
C ASP A 135 -3.09 2.82 4.06
N VAL A 136 -3.98 3.06 3.10
CA VAL A 136 -5.34 2.51 3.17
C VAL A 136 -5.34 1.04 2.74
N TRP A 137 -5.87 0.14 3.58
CA TRP A 137 -5.96 -1.30 3.32
C TRP A 137 -7.20 -1.89 4.00
N HIS A 138 -7.49 -3.18 3.79
CA HIS A 138 -8.76 -3.77 4.21
C HIS A 138 -9.11 -3.59 5.70
N ASP A 139 -8.12 -3.59 6.62
CA ASP A 139 -8.35 -3.39 8.05
C ASP A 139 -8.68 -1.92 8.42
N HIS A 140 -8.46 -0.99 7.50
CA HIS A 140 -8.79 0.42 7.71
C HIS A 140 -10.18 0.80 7.20
N VAL A 141 -10.92 -0.16 6.64
CA VAL A 141 -12.29 0.04 6.12
C VAL A 141 -13.28 -0.70 7.01
N LEU A 142 -14.12 0.05 7.70
CA LEU A 142 -15.12 -0.51 8.62
C LEU A 142 -16.49 -0.59 7.94
N PHE A 143 -17.20 -1.68 8.21
CA PHE A 143 -18.52 -1.97 7.66
C PHE A 143 -19.56 -2.15 8.74
N THR A 144 -20.80 -1.73 8.43
CA THR A 144 -22.01 -2.15 9.11
C THR A 144 -22.95 -2.72 8.05
N GLY A 145 -23.11 -4.02 8.02
CA GLY A 145 -23.72 -4.70 6.88
C GLY A 145 -22.88 -4.51 5.61
N ASP A 146 -23.49 -4.02 4.55
CA ASP A 146 -22.80 -3.74 3.28
C ASP A 146 -22.34 -2.28 3.14
N ASP A 147 -22.66 -1.42 4.10
CA ASP A 147 -22.29 -0.02 4.09
C ASP A 147 -20.92 0.21 4.73
N VAL A 148 -20.09 1.04 4.10
CA VAL A 148 -18.85 1.52 4.70
C VAL A 148 -19.19 2.62 5.70
N THR A 149 -18.95 2.35 6.97
CA THR A 149 -19.25 3.23 8.09
C THR A 149 -18.03 3.93 8.69
N GLY A 150 -16.82 3.49 8.31
CA GLY A 150 -15.59 4.13 8.76
C GLY A 150 -14.42 3.90 7.80
N LEU A 151 -13.57 4.93 7.72
CA LEU A 151 -12.23 4.85 7.15
C LEU A 151 -11.28 5.42 8.21
N ILE A 152 -10.36 4.59 8.69
CA ILE A 152 -9.54 4.87 9.87
C ILE A 152 -8.05 4.90 9.54
N ASP A 153 -7.24 5.31 10.51
CA ASP A 153 -5.78 5.39 10.46
C ASP A 153 -5.23 6.29 9.32
N PRO A 154 -5.50 7.60 9.35
CA PRO A 154 -4.97 8.54 8.37
C PRO A 154 -3.51 8.95 8.64
N ALA A 155 -2.81 8.34 9.60
CA ALA A 155 -1.48 8.78 10.06
C ALA A 155 -0.40 8.80 8.96
N ALA A 156 -0.54 7.96 7.92
CA ALA A 156 0.36 7.92 6.78
C ALA A 156 0.04 8.95 5.68
N THR A 157 -1.00 9.77 5.86
CA THR A 157 -1.42 10.75 4.84
C THR A 157 -0.27 11.66 4.39
N ARG A 158 -0.09 11.75 3.07
CA ARG A 158 0.91 12.62 2.39
C ARG A 158 0.34 13.08 1.06
N THR A 159 0.98 14.10 0.49
CA THR A 159 0.69 14.50 -0.89
C THR A 159 1.19 13.47 -1.88
N ASP A 160 0.29 12.87 -2.65
CA ASP A 160 0.62 11.93 -3.72
C ASP A 160 -0.54 11.83 -4.75
N THR A 161 -0.40 10.95 -5.73
CA THR A 161 -1.48 10.57 -6.64
C THR A 161 -2.41 9.53 -6.01
N VAL A 162 -3.66 9.51 -6.42
CA VAL A 162 -4.65 8.50 -6.01
C VAL A 162 -4.23 7.06 -6.30
N ALA A 163 -3.29 6.89 -7.23
CA ALA A 163 -2.76 5.57 -7.56
C ALA A 163 -2.09 4.89 -6.37
N THR A 164 -1.56 5.65 -5.39
CA THR A 164 -0.99 5.10 -4.15
C THR A 164 -2.05 4.40 -3.32
N ASP A 165 -3.21 5.05 -3.12
CA ASP A 165 -4.30 4.50 -2.33
C ASP A 165 -5.00 3.34 -3.06
N LEU A 166 -5.27 3.51 -4.36
CA LEU A 166 -5.91 2.47 -5.17
C LEU A 166 -5.06 1.20 -5.24
N SER A 167 -3.76 1.32 -5.50
CA SER A 167 -2.87 0.16 -5.56
C SER A 167 -2.79 -0.56 -4.21
N ARG A 168 -2.74 0.18 -3.11
CA ARG A 168 -2.64 -0.36 -1.76
C ARG A 168 -3.93 -1.04 -1.34
N LEU A 169 -5.07 -0.38 -1.54
CA LEU A 169 -6.37 -0.88 -1.14
C LEU A 169 -6.76 -2.11 -1.97
N LEU A 170 -6.75 -2.02 -3.30
CA LEU A 170 -7.10 -3.14 -4.18
C LEU A 170 -6.17 -4.35 -3.98
N GLY A 171 -4.87 -4.11 -3.81
CA GLY A 171 -3.92 -5.16 -3.48
C GLY A 171 -4.24 -5.87 -2.17
N SER A 172 -4.84 -5.19 -1.19
CA SER A 172 -5.24 -5.78 0.09
C SER A 172 -6.61 -6.45 0.08
N LEU A 173 -7.54 -5.97 -0.77
CA LEU A 173 -8.91 -6.50 -0.88
C LEU A 173 -8.98 -7.72 -1.81
N ILE A 174 -8.23 -7.69 -2.91
CA ILE A 174 -8.33 -8.66 -4.01
C ILE A 174 -7.02 -9.42 -4.19
N GLY A 175 -5.89 -8.74 -4.11
CA GLY A 175 -4.55 -9.30 -4.32
C GLY A 175 -4.17 -9.40 -5.79
N ASP A 176 -4.82 -10.27 -6.55
CA ASP A 176 -4.53 -10.53 -7.95
C ASP A 176 -5.04 -9.43 -8.86
N VAL A 177 -4.14 -8.80 -9.63
CA VAL A 177 -4.49 -7.73 -10.60
C VAL A 177 -5.25 -8.25 -11.83
N PHE A 178 -5.24 -9.56 -12.07
CA PHE A 178 -5.99 -10.21 -13.16
C PHE A 178 -7.38 -10.66 -12.74
N ASP A 179 -7.71 -10.59 -11.46
CA ASP A 179 -9.06 -10.88 -10.97
C ASP A 179 -10.06 -9.88 -11.60
N PRO A 180 -11.15 -10.33 -12.21
CA PRO A 180 -12.17 -9.45 -12.80
C PRO A 180 -12.71 -8.39 -11.84
N ARG A 181 -12.70 -8.66 -10.54
CA ARG A 181 -13.10 -7.70 -9.50
C ARG A 181 -12.21 -6.47 -9.46
N TRP A 182 -10.96 -6.56 -9.92
CA TRP A 182 -10.06 -5.41 -10.03
C TRP A 182 -10.58 -4.40 -11.07
N VAL A 183 -10.98 -4.89 -12.24
CA VAL A 183 -11.58 -4.06 -13.30
C VAL A 183 -12.88 -3.45 -12.81
N HIS A 184 -13.78 -4.27 -12.25
CA HIS A 184 -15.05 -3.79 -11.68
C HIS A 184 -14.83 -2.68 -10.64
N ALA A 185 -13.89 -2.84 -9.73
CA ALA A 185 -13.57 -1.85 -8.71
C ALA A 185 -13.14 -0.51 -9.31
N LEU A 186 -12.24 -0.55 -10.31
CA LEU A 186 -11.80 0.67 -11.01
C LEU A 186 -12.92 1.31 -11.81
N ASP A 187 -13.81 0.54 -12.43
CA ASP A 187 -14.97 1.07 -13.14
C ASP A 187 -15.94 1.80 -12.20
N VAL A 188 -16.21 1.24 -11.02
CA VAL A 188 -17.02 1.89 -9.99
C VAL A 188 -16.37 3.19 -9.51
N TYR A 189 -15.05 3.20 -9.28
CA TYR A 189 -14.31 4.40 -8.93
C TYR A 189 -14.40 5.48 -10.01
N ASN A 190 -14.22 5.09 -11.28
CA ASN A 190 -14.26 5.97 -12.46
C ASN A 190 -15.60 6.70 -12.64
N GLN A 191 -16.72 6.14 -12.19
CA GLN A 191 -18.03 6.80 -12.20
C GLN A 191 -18.05 8.11 -11.40
N THR A 192 -17.22 8.21 -10.35
CA THR A 192 -17.18 9.39 -9.47
C THR A 192 -15.95 10.26 -9.73
N ARG A 193 -14.80 9.64 -10.01
CA ARG A 193 -13.53 10.27 -10.32
C ARG A 193 -12.82 9.51 -11.43
N PRO A 194 -12.95 9.97 -12.69
CA PRO A 194 -12.26 9.35 -13.82
C PRO A 194 -10.75 9.34 -13.63
N LEU A 195 -10.12 8.21 -13.95
CA LEU A 195 -8.68 8.02 -13.94
C LEU A 195 -8.11 8.28 -15.33
N SER A 196 -6.98 8.97 -15.40
CA SER A 196 -6.19 9.09 -16.63
C SER A 196 -5.44 7.80 -16.95
N ILE A 197 -4.99 7.66 -18.19
CA ILE A 197 -4.12 6.53 -18.61
C ILE A 197 -2.86 6.46 -17.72
N SER A 198 -2.26 7.60 -17.41
CA SER A 198 -1.09 7.68 -16.53
C SER A 198 -1.38 7.18 -15.11
N GLU A 199 -2.55 7.52 -14.55
CA GLU A 199 -2.94 7.01 -13.23
C GLU A 199 -3.16 5.49 -13.25
N HIS A 200 -3.76 4.93 -14.30
CA HIS A 200 -3.88 3.47 -14.47
C HIS A 200 -2.51 2.77 -14.52
N GLN A 201 -1.55 3.32 -15.26
CA GLN A 201 -0.20 2.80 -15.32
C GLN A 201 0.50 2.85 -13.95
N LEU A 202 0.32 3.96 -13.22
CA LEU A 202 0.84 4.11 -11.86
C LEU A 202 0.22 3.10 -10.88
N ILE A 203 -1.09 2.84 -10.93
CA ILE A 203 -1.74 1.86 -10.06
C ILE A 203 -1.05 0.50 -10.20
N ARG A 204 -0.79 0.05 -11.43
CA ARG A 204 -0.16 -1.24 -11.70
C ARG A 204 1.26 -1.31 -11.13
N VAL A 205 2.11 -0.35 -11.44
CA VAL A 205 3.53 -0.38 -11.01
C VAL A 205 3.67 -0.15 -9.51
N LEU A 206 2.80 0.68 -8.92
CA LEU A 206 2.76 0.89 -7.48
C LEU A 206 2.23 -0.36 -6.75
N HIS A 207 1.31 -1.12 -7.32
CA HIS A 207 0.91 -2.41 -6.75
C HIS A 207 2.09 -3.39 -6.76
N LEU A 208 2.70 -3.63 -7.92
CA LEU A 208 3.82 -4.56 -8.08
C LEU A 208 4.98 -4.24 -7.12
N SER A 209 5.42 -2.99 -7.10
CA SER A 209 6.48 -2.54 -6.21
C SER A 209 6.08 -2.58 -4.73
N GLY A 210 4.80 -2.35 -4.43
CA GLY A 210 4.23 -2.47 -3.09
C GLY A 210 4.30 -3.89 -2.54
N VAL A 211 3.96 -4.90 -3.35
CA VAL A 211 4.04 -6.31 -2.97
C VAL A 211 5.50 -6.70 -2.72
N LEU A 212 6.41 -6.35 -3.64
CA LEU A 212 7.85 -6.64 -3.52
C LEU A 212 8.44 -6.03 -2.25
N LEU A 213 8.19 -4.75 -1.99
CA LEU A 213 8.75 -4.02 -0.85
C LEU A 213 8.08 -4.41 0.49
N SER A 214 6.82 -4.85 0.47
CA SER A 214 6.16 -5.33 1.69
C SER A 214 6.87 -6.53 2.29
N GLY A 215 7.31 -7.50 1.49
CA GLY A 215 8.11 -8.63 1.96
C GLY A 215 9.41 -8.16 2.63
N MET A 216 10.12 -7.23 1.97
CA MET A 216 11.39 -6.69 2.48
C MET A 216 11.22 -5.92 3.80
N THR A 217 10.11 -5.20 3.97
CA THR A 217 9.78 -4.50 5.22
C THR A 217 9.61 -5.47 6.38
N TRP A 218 8.96 -6.60 6.18
CA TRP A 218 8.79 -7.62 7.23
C TRP A 218 10.10 -8.32 7.57
N ILE A 219 10.94 -8.62 6.57
CA ILE A 219 12.29 -9.15 6.77
C ILE A 219 13.11 -8.17 7.61
N GLU A 220 13.08 -6.88 7.30
CA GLU A 220 13.79 -5.86 8.07
C GLU A 220 13.30 -5.77 9.52
N ARG A 221 11.99 -5.80 9.76
CA ARG A 221 11.42 -5.84 11.11
C ARG A 221 11.91 -7.05 11.91
N ARG A 222 12.02 -8.22 11.26
CA ARG A 222 12.57 -9.43 11.88
C ARG A 222 14.03 -9.26 12.24
N LEU A 223 14.84 -8.74 11.32
CA LEU A 223 16.28 -8.52 11.53
C LEU A 223 16.57 -7.49 12.64
N ARG A 224 15.69 -6.50 12.81
CA ARG A 224 15.78 -5.50 13.89
C ARG A 224 15.26 -6.00 15.24
N GLY A 225 14.78 -7.23 15.34
CA GLY A 225 14.20 -7.77 16.57
C GLY A 225 12.87 -7.14 16.98
N SER A 226 12.18 -6.48 16.03
CA SER A 226 10.88 -5.81 16.29
C SER A 226 9.69 -6.77 16.26
N LEU A 227 9.89 -8.06 15.96
CA LEU A 227 8.86 -9.08 15.95
C LEU A 227 9.04 -10.01 17.14
N THR A 228 8.04 -10.02 18.03
CA THR A 228 7.99 -10.98 19.16
C THR A 228 7.43 -12.32 18.71
N ASP A 229 7.70 -13.39 19.46
CA ASP A 229 7.20 -14.72 19.13
C ASP A 229 5.66 -14.79 19.10
N GLU A 230 4.98 -13.98 19.93
CA GLU A 230 3.53 -13.86 19.95
C GLU A 230 2.94 -13.28 18.63
N MET A 231 3.72 -12.45 17.94
CA MET A 231 3.31 -11.86 16.67
C MET A 231 3.51 -12.82 15.48
N LEU A 232 4.39 -13.82 15.61
CA LEU A 232 4.81 -14.66 14.49
C LEU A 232 3.66 -15.34 13.73
N PRO A 233 2.60 -15.89 14.36
CA PRO A 233 1.50 -16.53 13.62
C PRO A 233 0.79 -15.54 12.68
N ARG A 234 0.47 -14.33 13.17
CA ARG A 234 -0.18 -13.28 12.37
C ARG A 234 0.74 -12.74 11.27
N VAL A 235 2.03 -12.63 11.58
CA VAL A 235 3.04 -12.20 10.60
C VAL A 235 3.17 -13.22 9.49
N LEU A 236 3.22 -14.51 9.81
CA LEU A 236 3.31 -15.59 8.82
C LEU A 236 2.11 -15.62 7.89
N ASP A 237 0.88 -15.52 8.42
CA ASP A 237 -0.34 -15.44 7.61
C ASP A 237 -0.25 -14.26 6.62
N ARG A 238 0.21 -13.10 7.11
CA ARG A 238 0.39 -11.91 6.26
C ARG A 238 1.47 -12.10 5.19
N LEU A 239 2.59 -12.76 5.54
CA LEU A 239 3.66 -13.07 4.59
C LEU A 239 3.19 -14.04 3.52
N GLN A 240 2.40 -15.05 3.88
CA GLN A 240 1.79 -15.99 2.93
C GLN A 240 0.90 -15.26 1.93
N GLY A 241 0.04 -14.34 2.39
CA GLY A 241 -0.77 -13.51 1.50
C GLY A 241 0.07 -12.64 0.55
N ILE A 242 1.22 -12.10 1.02
CA ILE A 242 2.16 -11.37 0.16
C ILE A 242 2.77 -12.34 -0.89
N CYS A 243 3.13 -13.55 -0.48
CA CYS A 243 3.65 -14.58 -1.39
C CYS A 243 2.65 -14.95 -2.47
N GLU A 244 1.40 -15.18 -2.13
CA GLU A 244 0.32 -15.47 -3.08
C GLU A 244 0.13 -14.34 -4.08
N CYS A 245 0.06 -13.11 -3.59
CA CYS A 245 -0.06 -11.91 -4.42
C CYS A 245 1.15 -11.74 -5.36
N TRP A 246 2.37 -12.04 -4.89
CA TRP A 246 3.56 -11.97 -5.74
C TRP A 246 3.54 -13.02 -6.85
N ARG A 247 3.14 -14.25 -6.54
CA ARG A 247 3.04 -15.32 -7.55
C ARG A 247 2.03 -14.98 -8.64
N SER A 248 0.88 -14.40 -8.30
CA SER A 248 -0.08 -13.93 -9.31
C SER A 248 0.49 -12.82 -10.19
N CYS A 249 1.27 -11.91 -9.64
CA CYS A 249 1.95 -10.85 -10.40
C CYS A 249 3.03 -11.35 -11.39
N GLN A 250 3.50 -12.60 -11.27
CA GLN A 250 4.53 -13.19 -12.16
C GLN A 250 3.94 -13.93 -13.37
N GLN A 251 2.63 -14.09 -13.46
CA GLN A 251 1.96 -14.83 -14.55
C GLN A 251 1.85 -14.02 -15.86
N VAL A 252 2.61 -12.93 -16.00
CA VAL A 252 2.62 -12.01 -17.16
C VAL A 252 3.82 -12.28 -18.05
#